data_deccb8cb290b73d78dcffd630ad07d5f
#
_entry.id   deccb8cb290b73d78dcffd630ad07d5f
#
_cell.length_a   1.000
_cell.length_b   1.000
_cell.length_c   1.000
_cell.angle_alpha   90.00
_cell.angle_beta   90.00
_cell.angle_gamma   90.00
#
_symmetry.space_group_name_H-M   'P 1'
#
loop_
_entity.id
_entity.type
_entity.pdbx_description
1 polymer ?
#
loop_
_entity_poly.entity_id
_entity_poly.type
_entity_poly.pdbx_seq_one_letter_code
_entity_poly.pdbx_strand_id
1 'polypeptide(L)'
;VLVSDLAMAKKYVYISKKQEAFLEDYWSKRSEPTTVIFKNKGRLPEALTKNSSGLALRLPKSKFLIKIIEKAGCPLVSTSLNFSGQADITNLKKLTKYFPQKSDRPDLVIDTGPAPRRKPSRVIDLRLPGQAIIIRP
;
A
#
# COMPACT_ATOMS: atom_id res chain seq x y z
N VAL A 1 0.91 -3.64 0.98
CA VAL A 1 0.10 -3.47 2.19
C VAL A 1 0.32 -2.07 2.73
N LEU A 2 -0.73 -1.42 3.29
CA LEU A 2 -0.66 -0.10 3.91
C LEU A 2 -0.43 -0.22 5.42
N VAL A 3 0.40 0.66 5.97
CA VAL A 3 0.67 0.79 7.41
C VAL A 3 0.41 2.22 7.89
N SER A 4 0.08 2.41 9.17
CA SER A 4 -0.16 3.75 9.74
C SER A 4 1.12 4.52 10.06
N ASP A 5 2.18 3.79 10.40
CA ASP A 5 3.43 4.36 10.89
C ASP A 5 4.58 3.35 10.83
N LEU A 6 5.78 3.81 11.19
CA LEU A 6 6.97 2.98 11.25
C LEU A 6 6.90 1.90 12.34
N ALA A 7 6.24 2.18 13.46
CA ALA A 7 6.12 1.20 14.56
C ALA A 7 5.25 0.00 14.12
N MET A 8 4.15 0.27 13.41
CA MET A 8 3.34 -0.80 12.79
C MET A 8 4.17 -1.56 11.75
N ALA A 9 4.90 -0.88 10.86
CA ALA A 9 5.73 -1.54 9.85
C ALA A 9 6.76 -2.51 10.48
N LYS A 10 7.44 -2.07 11.54
CA LYS A 10 8.43 -2.89 12.29
C LYS A 10 7.85 -4.18 12.88
N LYS A 11 6.54 -4.26 13.12
CA LYS A 11 5.91 -5.51 13.56
C LYS A 11 5.97 -6.60 12.49
N TYR A 12 5.95 -6.24 11.20
CA TYR A 12 5.79 -7.18 10.09
C TYR A 12 7.04 -7.40 9.25
N VAL A 13 8.00 -6.45 9.30
CA VAL A 13 9.24 -6.51 8.50
C VAL A 13 10.47 -6.15 9.33
N TYR A 14 11.64 -6.60 8.86
CA TYR A 14 12.92 -6.19 9.44
C TYR A 14 13.33 -4.85 8.85
N ILE A 15 13.56 -3.85 9.71
CA ILE A 15 13.99 -2.49 9.34
C ILE A 15 15.21 -2.12 10.18
N SER A 16 16.34 -1.87 9.53
CA SER A 16 17.57 -1.38 10.18
C SER A 16 17.52 0.13 10.43
N LYS A 17 18.39 0.65 11.30
CA LYS A 17 18.50 2.11 11.55
C LYS A 17 18.77 2.91 10.27
N LYS A 18 19.59 2.41 9.35
CA LYS A 18 19.84 3.07 8.05
C LYS A 18 18.57 3.13 7.20
N GLN A 19 17.77 2.06 7.20
CA GLN A 19 16.50 2.01 6.49
C GLN A 19 15.44 2.92 7.15
N GLU A 20 15.48 3.12 8.47
CA GLU A 20 14.60 4.09 9.15
C GLU A 20 14.85 5.52 8.66
N ALA A 21 16.11 5.94 8.60
CA ALA A 21 16.48 7.26 8.09
C ALA A 21 16.05 7.44 6.62
N PHE A 22 16.20 6.40 5.79
CA PHE A 22 15.69 6.39 4.42
C PHE A 22 14.16 6.55 4.37
N LEU A 23 13.43 5.83 5.22
CA LEU A 23 11.97 5.92 5.29
C LEU A 23 11.48 7.28 5.76
N GLU A 24 12.18 7.92 6.67
CA GLU A 24 11.86 9.29 7.10
C GLU A 24 11.88 10.26 5.92
N ASP A 25 12.86 10.14 5.03
CA ASP A 25 12.89 10.95 3.81
C ASP A 25 11.72 10.61 2.88
N TYR A 26 11.53 9.34 2.53
CA TYR A 26 10.56 8.92 1.52
C TYR A 26 9.10 8.89 2.02
N TRP A 27 8.86 8.51 3.27
CA TRP A 27 7.51 8.41 3.80
C TRP A 27 7.02 9.69 4.47
N SER A 28 7.90 10.50 5.04
CA SER A 28 7.53 11.71 5.78
C SER A 28 7.75 13.00 4.98
N LYS A 29 8.94 13.17 4.40
CA LYS A 29 9.33 14.46 3.79
C LYS A 29 8.86 14.59 2.34
N ARG A 30 8.94 13.50 1.53
CA ARG A 30 8.55 13.54 0.11
C ARG A 30 7.05 13.47 -0.06
N SER A 31 6.51 14.18 -1.04
CA SER A 31 5.09 14.16 -1.40
C SER A 31 4.70 12.90 -2.20
N GLU A 32 5.64 12.30 -2.92
CA GLU A 32 5.40 11.14 -3.78
C GLU A 32 5.10 9.88 -2.96
N PRO A 33 4.03 9.14 -3.31
CA PRO A 33 3.74 7.87 -2.66
C PRO A 33 4.86 6.86 -2.97
N THR A 34 5.47 6.30 -1.93
CA THR A 34 6.55 5.31 -2.08
C THR A 34 6.19 4.02 -1.36
N THR A 35 6.26 2.92 -2.10
CA THR A 35 6.16 1.55 -1.59
C THR A 35 7.57 1.00 -1.43
N VAL A 36 7.85 0.38 -0.29
CA VAL A 36 9.18 -0.18 -0.01
C VAL A 36 9.04 -1.66 0.32
N ILE A 37 9.89 -2.48 -0.31
CA ILE A 37 9.96 -3.92 -0.06
C ILE A 37 11.05 -4.19 0.96
N PHE A 38 10.67 -4.87 2.03
CA PHE A 38 11.55 -5.28 3.12
C PHE A 38 11.57 -6.78 3.29
N LYS A 39 12.55 -7.29 4.03
CA LYS A 39 12.58 -8.68 4.48
C LYS A 39 11.38 -8.96 5.40
N ASN A 40 10.55 -9.93 5.01
CA ASN A 40 9.33 -10.31 5.71
C ASN A 40 9.62 -11.04 7.03
N LYS A 41 8.82 -10.77 8.07
CA LYS A 41 8.86 -11.51 9.36
C LYS A 41 7.88 -12.67 9.41
N GLY A 42 7.09 -12.91 8.35
CA GLY A 42 6.11 -13.99 8.30
C GLY A 42 4.92 -13.81 9.27
N ARG A 43 4.59 -12.57 9.64
CA ARG A 43 3.50 -12.28 10.60
C ARG A 43 2.15 -11.96 9.95
N LEU A 44 2.10 -11.91 8.64
CA LEU A 44 0.84 -11.79 7.89
C LEU A 44 0.40 -13.16 7.36
N PRO A 45 -0.91 -13.35 7.13
CA PRO A 45 -1.42 -14.58 6.54
C PRO A 45 -0.69 -14.97 5.25
N GLU A 46 -0.45 -16.25 5.06
CA GLU A 46 0.26 -16.79 3.89
C GLU A 46 -0.43 -16.41 2.58
N ALA A 47 -1.77 -16.37 2.57
CA ALA A 47 -2.56 -15.95 1.41
C ALA A 47 -2.17 -14.55 0.88
N LEU A 48 -1.64 -13.64 1.75
CA LEU A 48 -1.18 -12.32 1.36
C LEU A 48 0.29 -12.28 0.93
N THR A 49 1.10 -13.17 1.47
CA THR A 49 2.55 -13.14 1.27
C THR A 49 3.04 -14.18 0.28
N LYS A 50 2.24 -15.23 0.02
CA LYS A 50 2.60 -16.37 -0.84
C LYS A 50 4.01 -16.92 -0.51
N ASN A 51 4.35 -16.96 0.78
CA ASN A 51 5.70 -17.35 1.27
C ASN A 51 6.85 -16.49 0.73
N SER A 52 6.56 -15.28 0.26
CA SER A 52 7.59 -14.37 -0.22
C SER A 52 8.53 -13.94 0.90
N SER A 53 9.83 -13.94 0.63
CA SER A 53 10.85 -13.38 1.53
C SER A 53 10.74 -11.87 1.69
N GLY A 54 9.99 -11.20 0.80
CA GLY A 54 9.75 -9.77 0.78
C GLY A 54 8.31 -9.39 1.06
N LEU A 55 8.11 -8.28 1.78
CA LEU A 55 6.82 -7.68 2.01
C LEU A 55 6.86 -6.21 1.59
N ALA A 56 5.98 -5.83 0.66
CA ALA A 56 5.84 -4.47 0.17
C ALA A 56 4.92 -3.65 1.09
N LEU A 57 5.48 -2.63 1.73
CA LEU A 57 4.77 -1.73 2.63
C LEU A 57 4.73 -0.31 2.09
N ARG A 58 3.65 0.40 2.35
CA ARG A 58 3.50 1.82 2.04
C ARG A 58 2.81 2.56 3.19
N LEU A 59 3.38 3.68 3.59
CA LEU A 59 2.71 4.67 4.42
C LEU A 59 1.88 5.59 3.50
N PRO A 60 0.55 5.59 3.58
CA PRO A 60 -0.26 6.45 2.72
C PRO A 60 -0.09 7.92 3.10
N LYS A 61 -0.18 8.83 2.12
CA LYS A 61 -0.14 10.29 2.37
C LYS A 61 -1.47 10.86 2.87
N SER A 62 -2.53 10.08 2.81
CA SER A 62 -3.86 10.45 3.27
C SER A 62 -4.00 10.28 4.78
N LYS A 63 -4.18 11.38 5.50
CA LYS A 63 -4.47 11.36 6.95
C LYS A 63 -5.72 10.53 7.27
N PHE A 64 -6.71 10.53 6.38
CA PHE A 64 -7.92 9.74 6.53
C PHE A 64 -7.60 8.23 6.51
N LEU A 65 -6.81 7.74 5.54
CA LEU A 65 -6.39 6.35 5.48
C LEU A 65 -5.53 5.95 6.67
N ILE A 66 -4.62 6.82 7.12
CA ILE A 66 -3.81 6.58 8.32
C ILE A 66 -4.73 6.32 9.52
N LYS A 67 -5.72 7.20 9.76
CA LYS A 67 -6.68 7.03 10.87
C LYS A 67 -7.49 5.74 10.78
N ILE A 68 -7.86 5.31 9.57
CA ILE A 68 -8.54 4.01 9.37
C ILE A 68 -7.63 2.86 9.80
N ILE A 69 -6.37 2.88 9.36
CA ILE A 69 -5.39 1.83 9.69
C ILE A 69 -5.12 1.80 11.20
N GLU A 70 -4.95 2.96 11.82
CA GLU A 70 -4.79 3.09 13.28
C GLU A 70 -5.96 2.49 14.04
N LYS A 71 -7.20 2.83 13.65
CA LYS A 71 -8.41 2.29 14.27
C LYS A 71 -8.59 0.79 14.04
N ALA A 72 -8.20 0.28 12.87
CA ALA A 72 -8.22 -1.15 12.58
C ALA A 72 -7.16 -1.92 13.39
N GLY A 73 -6.10 -1.24 13.89
CA GLY A 73 -5.02 -1.86 14.65
C GLY A 73 -4.14 -2.84 13.84
N CYS A 74 -4.37 -2.96 12.53
CA CYS A 74 -3.67 -3.87 11.65
C CYS A 74 -3.43 -3.24 10.26
N PRO A 75 -2.44 -3.75 9.49
CA PRO A 75 -2.20 -3.30 8.11
C PRO A 75 -3.39 -3.58 7.20
N LEU A 76 -3.61 -2.71 6.22
CA LEU A 76 -4.66 -2.88 5.21
C LEU A 76 -4.09 -3.33 3.88
N VAL A 77 -4.72 -4.32 3.26
CA VAL A 77 -4.47 -4.66 1.85
C VAL A 77 -5.07 -3.56 0.98
N SER A 78 -4.34 -3.15 -0.05
CA SER A 78 -4.80 -2.12 -0.98
C SER A 78 -4.50 -2.55 -2.41
N THR A 79 -5.52 -2.42 -3.25
CA THR A 79 -5.42 -2.65 -4.69
C THR A 79 -6.16 -1.54 -5.43
N SER A 80 -5.94 -1.42 -6.74
CA SER A 80 -6.73 -0.54 -7.61
C SER A 80 -8.13 -1.12 -7.83
N LEU A 81 -9.10 -0.25 -8.05
CA LEU A 81 -10.46 -0.64 -8.38
C LEU A 81 -10.57 -0.82 -9.90
N ASN A 82 -10.30 -2.02 -10.39
CA ASN A 82 -10.35 -2.38 -11.81
C ASN A 82 -10.41 -3.89 -11.99
N PHE A 83 -10.81 -4.36 -13.17
CA PHE A 83 -10.49 -5.71 -13.58
C PHE A 83 -9.01 -5.83 -13.95
N SER A 84 -8.42 -7.00 -13.69
CA SER A 84 -7.00 -7.24 -14.00
C SER A 84 -6.68 -6.85 -15.45
N GLY A 85 -5.63 -6.04 -15.63
CA GLY A 85 -5.21 -5.53 -16.93
C GLY A 85 -6.01 -4.36 -17.51
N GLN A 86 -7.05 -3.89 -16.82
CA GLN A 86 -7.83 -2.71 -17.26
C GLN A 86 -7.45 -1.45 -16.48
N ALA A 87 -7.88 -0.29 -17.01
CA ALA A 87 -7.67 0.99 -16.37
C ALA A 87 -8.49 1.14 -15.09
N ASP A 88 -7.94 1.87 -14.10
CA ASP A 88 -8.59 2.13 -12.82
C ASP A 88 -9.92 2.88 -13.00
N ILE A 89 -10.93 2.48 -12.20
CA ILE A 89 -12.20 3.18 -12.11
C ILE A 89 -12.02 4.40 -11.20
N THR A 90 -12.05 5.59 -11.77
CA THR A 90 -11.90 6.85 -11.04
C THR A 90 -13.24 7.55 -10.75
N ASN A 91 -14.33 7.05 -11.33
CA ASN A 91 -15.68 7.58 -11.15
C ASN A 91 -16.63 6.48 -10.68
N LEU A 92 -17.05 6.57 -9.44
CA LEU A 92 -17.93 5.58 -8.79
C LEU A 92 -19.33 5.49 -9.38
N LYS A 93 -19.80 6.52 -10.12
CA LYS A 93 -21.07 6.43 -10.88
C LYS A 93 -21.06 5.29 -11.90
N LYS A 94 -19.87 4.81 -12.31
CA LYS A 94 -19.71 3.69 -13.23
C LYS A 94 -19.58 2.35 -12.52
N LEU A 95 -19.58 2.30 -11.19
CA LEU A 95 -19.33 1.08 -10.41
C LEU A 95 -20.29 -0.04 -10.80
N THR A 96 -21.60 0.25 -10.90
CA THR A 96 -22.63 -0.74 -11.27
C THR A 96 -22.50 -1.25 -12.70
N LYS A 97 -21.94 -0.44 -13.61
CA LYS A 97 -21.64 -0.87 -14.98
C LYS A 97 -20.47 -1.84 -15.03
N TYR A 98 -19.43 -1.58 -14.23
CA TYR A 98 -18.23 -2.44 -14.17
C TYR A 98 -18.48 -3.71 -13.35
N PHE A 99 -19.26 -3.60 -12.26
CA PHE A 99 -19.63 -4.72 -11.38
C PHE A 99 -21.15 -4.88 -11.39
N PRO A 100 -21.73 -5.50 -12.45
CA PRO A 100 -23.19 -5.63 -12.57
C PRO A 100 -23.76 -6.55 -11.49
N GLN A 101 -23.03 -7.62 -11.13
CA GLN A 101 -23.47 -8.53 -10.09
C GLN A 101 -23.23 -7.90 -8.70
N LYS A 102 -24.24 -8.02 -7.83
CA LYS A 102 -24.19 -7.45 -6.49
C LYS A 102 -23.09 -8.10 -5.62
N SER A 103 -22.84 -9.39 -5.83
CA SER A 103 -21.78 -10.18 -5.17
C SER A 103 -20.36 -9.68 -5.44
N ASP A 104 -20.15 -8.98 -6.56
CA ASP A 104 -18.82 -8.53 -6.99
C ASP A 104 -18.52 -7.11 -6.51
N ARG A 105 -19.51 -6.45 -5.88
CA ARG A 105 -19.37 -5.08 -5.39
C ARG A 105 -18.77 -5.05 -4.00
N PRO A 106 -18.05 -3.96 -3.65
CA PRO A 106 -17.59 -3.77 -2.27
C PRO A 106 -18.78 -3.59 -1.32
N ASP A 107 -18.63 -4.08 -0.08
CA ASP A 107 -19.64 -3.93 0.97
C ASP A 107 -19.81 -2.46 1.40
N LEU A 108 -18.73 -1.68 1.30
CA LEU A 108 -18.71 -0.27 1.67
C LEU A 108 -17.99 0.56 0.60
N VAL A 109 -18.58 1.67 0.23
CA VAL A 109 -17.99 2.65 -0.70
C VAL A 109 -17.94 4.01 -0.02
N ILE A 110 -16.72 4.60 0.03
CA ILE A 110 -16.54 5.98 0.50
C ILE A 110 -16.36 6.85 -0.74
N ASP A 111 -17.41 7.53 -1.15
CA ASP A 111 -17.41 8.39 -2.32
C ASP A 111 -16.97 9.81 -1.94
N THR A 112 -15.82 10.23 -2.44
CA THR A 112 -15.30 11.60 -2.32
C THR A 112 -15.35 12.37 -3.64
N GLY A 113 -16.15 11.89 -4.58
CA GLY A 113 -16.19 12.37 -5.95
C GLY A 113 -15.15 11.74 -6.87
N PRO A 114 -15.07 12.20 -8.13
CA PRO A 114 -14.11 11.63 -9.09
C PRO A 114 -12.67 11.75 -8.62
N ALA A 115 -11.96 10.63 -8.55
CA ALA A 115 -10.56 10.62 -8.18
C ALA A 115 -9.68 11.13 -9.34
N PRO A 116 -8.71 12.02 -9.10
CA PRO A 116 -7.77 12.42 -10.13
C PRO A 116 -6.88 11.24 -10.52
N ARG A 117 -6.54 11.14 -11.79
CA ARG A 117 -5.53 10.17 -12.25
C ARG A 117 -4.19 10.52 -11.63
N ARG A 118 -3.58 9.56 -10.96
CA ARG A 118 -2.26 9.70 -10.34
C ARG A 118 -1.34 8.61 -10.84
N LYS A 119 -0.06 8.94 -10.91
CA LYS A 119 0.98 7.92 -11.17
C LYS A 119 0.97 6.88 -10.05
N PRO A 120 1.24 5.62 -10.35
CA PRO A 120 1.46 4.60 -9.34
C PRO A 120 2.57 5.00 -8.37
N SER A 121 2.57 4.44 -7.16
CA SER A 121 3.65 4.68 -6.21
C SER A 121 4.99 4.22 -6.76
N ARG A 122 6.06 4.95 -6.47
CA ARG A 122 7.43 4.44 -6.62
C ARG A 122 7.58 3.14 -5.84
N VAL A 123 8.35 2.19 -6.37
CA VAL A 123 8.64 0.93 -5.68
C VAL A 123 10.14 0.77 -5.52
N ILE A 124 10.59 0.62 -4.28
CA ILE A 124 12.01 0.48 -3.93
C ILE A 124 12.19 -0.82 -3.13
N ASP A 125 13.16 -1.63 -3.51
CA ASP A 125 13.54 -2.84 -2.78
C ASP A 125 14.73 -2.56 -1.86
N LEU A 126 14.53 -2.76 -0.56
CA LEU A 126 15.55 -2.62 0.49
C LEU A 126 15.89 -3.96 1.17
N ARG A 127 15.57 -5.10 0.57
CA ARG A 127 15.86 -6.42 1.17
C ARG A 127 17.34 -6.71 1.28
N LEU A 128 18.15 -6.19 0.35
CA LEU A 128 19.60 -6.35 0.36
C LEU A 128 20.25 -5.24 1.21
N PRO A 129 21.10 -5.58 2.18
CA PRO A 129 21.78 -4.61 3.02
C PRO A 129 22.61 -3.62 2.20
N GLY A 130 22.47 -2.34 2.47
CA GLY A 130 23.24 -1.28 1.81
C GLY A 130 22.84 -0.95 0.36
N GLN A 131 21.86 -1.63 -0.21
CA GLN A 131 21.39 -1.40 -1.56
C GLN A 131 19.92 -0.93 -1.58
N ALA A 132 19.63 0.05 -2.43
CA ALA A 132 18.28 0.50 -2.73
C ALA A 132 18.04 0.30 -4.24
N ILE A 133 17.22 -0.70 -4.59
CA ILE A 133 16.93 -1.03 -5.98
C ILE A 133 15.57 -0.43 -6.36
N ILE A 134 15.55 0.48 -7.31
CA ILE A 134 14.30 1.06 -7.83
C ILE A 134 13.69 0.07 -8.81
N ILE A 135 12.55 -0.53 -8.44
CA ILE A 135 11.78 -1.46 -9.28
C ILE A 135 10.82 -0.69 -10.19
N ARG A 136 10.27 0.40 -9.68
CA ARG A 136 9.39 1.31 -10.42
C ARG A 136 9.66 2.75 -9.97
N PRO A 137 9.97 3.68 -10.91
CA PRO A 137 10.23 5.09 -10.62
C PRO A 137 8.97 5.86 -10.19
#